data_99632bea44c08196d9502d0b299ca727
#
_entry.id   99632bea44c08196d9502d0b299ca727
#
_cell.length_a   1.000
_cell.length_b   1.000
_cell.length_c   1.000
_cell.angle_alpha   90.00
_cell.angle_beta   90.00
_cell.angle_gamma   90.00
#
_symmetry.space_group_name_H-M   'P 1'
#
loop_
_entity.id
_entity.type
_entity.pdbx_description
1 polymer ?
#
loop_
_entity_poly.entity_id
_entity_poly.type
_entity_poly.pdbx_seq_one_letter_code
_entity_poly.pdbx_strand_id
1 'polypeptide(L)'
;MIKKNIWDEVLNRGKWLIIFLVGLLFSQFPLALATFLTSRKFPLLQTGLLVGALSLVVLTVFIIGARKTQLASFGLSFFKAKDLARLALSYLVILAFNILGVVLLHLMNETTTSNQSNINDLIQNSSLISSFFLLVLIAPICEEILCRGIIPKKIFRGNENLGYIIGAIVFALLHLPTNLPSLLIYGGMSSVLTWTVYKTQRLEMSILLHMIVNGVVFCLFALVIIVSRTFGVPI
;
A
#
# COMPACT_ATOMS: atom_id res chain seq x y z
N MET A 1 -2.06 40.70 -8.68
CA MET A 1 -1.92 39.24 -8.91
C MET A 1 -0.62 38.99 -9.64
N ILE A 2 0.43 38.50 -8.96
CA ILE A 2 1.70 38.16 -9.61
C ILE A 2 1.43 36.94 -10.46
N LYS A 3 1.59 37.03 -11.79
CA LYS A 3 1.56 35.88 -12.71
C LYS A 3 2.65 34.91 -12.23
N LYS A 4 2.24 33.78 -11.62
CA LYS A 4 3.17 32.72 -11.29
C LYS A 4 3.89 32.32 -12.57
N ASN A 5 5.22 32.39 -12.57
CA ASN A 5 6.00 32.06 -13.74
C ASN A 5 5.77 30.57 -14.05
N ILE A 6 5.47 30.24 -15.30
CA ILE A 6 5.25 28.85 -15.77
C ILE A 6 6.45 27.97 -15.38
N TRP A 7 7.66 28.51 -15.44
CA TRP A 7 8.88 27.82 -15.06
C TRP A 7 8.91 27.44 -13.57
N ASP A 8 8.43 28.32 -12.67
CA ASP A 8 8.36 28.00 -11.23
C ASP A 8 7.42 26.84 -10.96
N GLU A 9 6.34 26.75 -11.72
CA GLU A 9 5.39 25.65 -11.59
C GLU A 9 5.96 24.32 -12.13
N VAL A 10 6.64 24.35 -13.27
CA VAL A 10 7.32 23.18 -13.84
C VAL A 10 8.42 22.67 -12.91
N LEU A 11 9.25 23.55 -12.37
CA LEU A 11 10.30 23.19 -11.42
C LEU A 11 9.71 22.60 -10.12
N ASN A 12 8.62 23.17 -9.63
CA ASN A 12 7.94 22.62 -8.44
C ASN A 12 7.37 21.23 -8.68
N ARG A 13 6.74 20.98 -9.82
CA ARG A 13 6.22 19.64 -10.20
C ARG A 13 7.38 18.65 -10.38
N GLY A 14 8.48 19.05 -11.00
CA GLY A 14 9.71 18.25 -11.14
C GLY A 14 10.29 17.86 -9.78
N LYS A 15 10.39 18.80 -8.85
CA LYS A 15 10.78 18.52 -7.46
C LYS A 15 9.89 17.43 -6.81
N TRP A 16 8.56 17.53 -6.96
CA TRP A 16 7.65 16.56 -6.36
C TRP A 16 7.70 15.19 -7.04
N LEU A 17 8.01 15.15 -8.35
CA LEU A 17 8.27 13.89 -9.05
C LEU A 17 9.54 13.21 -8.50
N ILE A 18 10.62 13.98 -8.25
CA ILE A 18 11.83 13.45 -7.63
C ILE A 18 11.53 12.94 -6.21
N ILE A 19 10.78 13.70 -5.39
CA ILE A 19 10.37 13.28 -4.05
C ILE A 19 9.54 11.98 -4.11
N PHE A 20 8.65 11.85 -5.09
CA PHE A 20 7.88 10.63 -5.31
C PHE A 20 8.81 9.43 -5.61
N LEU A 21 9.73 9.56 -6.55
CA LEU A 21 10.67 8.49 -6.93
C LEU A 21 11.60 8.10 -5.77
N VAL A 22 12.16 9.09 -5.08
CA VAL A 22 12.99 8.84 -3.88
C VAL A 22 12.17 8.20 -2.76
N GLY A 23 10.95 8.66 -2.54
CA GLY A 23 10.03 8.07 -1.56
C GLY A 23 9.69 6.61 -1.91
N LEU A 24 9.44 6.33 -3.19
CA LEU A 24 9.18 4.97 -3.66
C LEU A 24 10.37 4.05 -3.36
N LEU A 25 11.60 4.46 -3.70
CA LEU A 25 12.81 3.69 -3.39
C LEU A 25 13.02 3.54 -1.88
N PHE A 26 12.83 4.62 -1.12
CA PHE A 26 13.03 4.61 0.33
C PHE A 26 12.04 3.69 1.05
N SER A 27 10.80 3.56 0.57
CA SER A 27 9.82 2.64 1.12
C SER A 27 10.20 1.16 0.95
N GLN A 28 11.12 0.82 0.03
CA GLN A 28 11.58 -0.55 -0.22
C GLN A 28 12.72 -1.00 0.70
N PHE A 29 13.33 -0.11 1.47
CA PHE A 29 14.48 -0.48 2.32
C PHE A 29 14.17 -1.54 3.37
N PRO A 30 13.01 -1.51 4.08
CA PRO A 30 12.67 -2.58 5.01
C PRO A 30 12.49 -3.94 4.32
N LEU A 31 11.92 -3.99 3.11
CA LEU A 31 11.79 -5.21 2.33
C LEU A 31 13.18 -5.74 1.89
N ALA A 32 14.03 -4.87 1.39
CA ALA A 32 15.40 -5.22 1.01
C ALA A 32 16.19 -5.79 2.20
N LEU A 33 16.05 -5.19 3.39
CA LEU A 33 16.66 -5.71 4.62
C LEU A 33 16.09 -7.09 4.98
N ALA A 34 14.76 -7.26 4.92
CA ALA A 34 14.12 -8.56 5.22
C ALA A 34 14.66 -9.65 4.29
N THR A 35 14.70 -9.39 2.98
CA THR A 35 15.20 -10.31 1.97
C THR A 35 16.69 -10.65 2.21
N PHE A 36 17.50 -9.64 2.49
CA PHE A 36 18.94 -9.83 2.78
C PHE A 36 19.16 -10.72 4.02
N LEU A 37 18.49 -10.42 5.14
CA LEU A 37 18.65 -11.18 6.38
C LEU A 37 18.13 -12.62 6.23
N THR A 38 17.03 -12.81 5.53
CA THR A 38 16.44 -14.12 5.24
C THR A 38 17.40 -14.96 4.37
N SER A 39 18.00 -14.37 3.32
CA SER A 39 18.97 -15.06 2.46
C SER A 39 20.24 -15.49 3.22
N ARG A 40 20.58 -14.77 4.28
CA ARG A 40 21.70 -15.10 5.18
C ARG A 40 21.30 -16.04 6.33
N LYS A 41 20.05 -16.55 6.34
CA LYS A 41 19.52 -17.44 7.38
C LYS A 41 19.60 -16.83 8.79
N PHE A 42 19.41 -15.51 8.89
CA PHE A 42 19.41 -14.83 10.20
C PHE A 42 18.22 -15.34 11.05
N PRO A 43 18.36 -15.38 12.39
CA PRO A 43 17.26 -15.83 13.24
C PRO A 43 16.00 -14.99 13.04
N LEU A 44 14.85 -15.65 12.92
CA LEU A 44 13.57 -14.99 12.56
C LEU A 44 13.18 -13.86 13.51
N LEU A 45 13.40 -14.02 14.82
CA LEU A 45 13.08 -12.98 15.80
C LEU A 45 13.95 -11.74 15.59
N GLN A 46 15.26 -11.91 15.41
CA GLN A 46 16.18 -10.80 15.18
C GLN A 46 15.88 -10.11 13.86
N THR A 47 15.60 -10.87 12.80
CA THR A 47 15.13 -10.33 11.51
C THR A 47 13.88 -9.47 11.70
N GLY A 48 12.88 -9.97 12.44
CA GLY A 48 11.66 -9.25 12.74
C GLY A 48 11.90 -7.92 13.47
N LEU A 49 12.75 -7.93 14.49
CA LEU A 49 13.07 -6.73 15.27
C LEU A 49 13.84 -5.69 14.44
N LEU A 50 14.82 -6.11 13.64
CA LEU A 50 15.61 -5.21 12.78
C LEU A 50 14.76 -4.58 11.67
N VAL A 51 13.98 -5.41 10.98
CA VAL A 51 13.04 -4.93 9.94
C VAL A 51 11.98 -4.02 10.55
N GLY A 52 11.44 -4.37 11.71
CA GLY A 52 10.47 -3.55 12.44
C GLY A 52 11.06 -2.18 12.82
N ALA A 53 12.28 -2.16 13.37
CA ALA A 53 12.96 -0.90 13.72
C ALA A 53 13.19 0.00 12.49
N LEU A 54 13.68 -0.57 11.38
CA LEU A 54 13.85 0.20 10.14
C LEU A 54 12.50 0.67 9.57
N SER A 55 11.46 -0.17 9.66
CA SER A 55 10.11 0.19 9.25
C SER A 55 9.58 1.40 10.03
N LEU A 56 9.80 1.43 11.35
CA LEU A 56 9.40 2.58 12.16
C LEU A 56 10.13 3.87 11.75
N VAL A 57 11.40 3.79 11.38
CA VAL A 57 12.14 4.95 10.84
C VAL A 57 11.50 5.44 9.53
N VAL A 58 11.26 4.53 8.58
CA VAL A 58 10.64 4.86 7.28
C VAL A 58 9.26 5.47 7.49
N LEU A 59 8.40 4.85 8.31
CA LEU A 59 7.06 5.35 8.63
C LEU A 59 7.11 6.75 9.26
N THR A 60 8.04 6.97 10.19
CA THR A 60 8.21 8.28 10.83
C THR A 60 8.54 9.37 9.81
N VAL A 61 9.44 9.09 8.87
CA VAL A 61 9.79 10.02 7.78
C VAL A 61 8.57 10.32 6.91
N PHE A 62 7.82 9.30 6.48
CA PHE A 62 6.63 9.47 5.65
C PHE A 62 5.52 10.25 6.37
N ILE A 63 5.23 9.90 7.63
CA ILE A 63 4.18 10.57 8.43
C ILE A 63 4.55 12.03 8.69
N ILE A 64 5.79 12.32 9.10
CA ILE A 64 6.26 13.69 9.30
C ILE A 64 6.23 14.46 7.97
N GLY A 65 6.68 13.85 6.88
CA GLY A 65 6.64 14.44 5.54
C GLY A 65 5.20 14.78 5.12
N ALA A 66 4.27 13.84 5.28
CA ALA A 66 2.86 14.06 4.94
C ALA A 66 2.21 15.15 5.79
N ARG A 67 2.53 15.22 7.10
CA ARG A 67 2.05 16.29 8.00
C ARG A 67 2.61 17.66 7.58
N LYS A 68 3.93 17.79 7.41
CA LYS A 68 4.58 19.04 7.02
C LYS A 68 4.10 19.56 5.68
N THR A 69 3.75 18.68 4.76
CA THR A 69 3.26 19.00 3.42
C THR A 69 1.73 19.10 3.33
N GLN A 70 1.04 18.97 4.47
CA GLN A 70 -0.43 19.06 4.56
C GLN A 70 -1.17 18.05 3.68
N LEU A 71 -0.60 16.87 3.49
CA LEU A 71 -1.26 15.75 2.78
C LEU A 71 -2.20 14.97 3.71
N ALA A 72 -1.81 14.83 4.99
CA ALA A 72 -2.59 14.16 6.03
C ALA A 72 -2.27 14.76 7.41
N SER A 73 -3.25 14.74 8.32
CA SER A 73 -3.07 15.24 9.69
C SER A 73 -2.59 14.17 10.65
N PHE A 74 -3.01 12.92 10.41
CA PHE A 74 -2.83 11.77 11.31
C PHE A 74 -3.35 12.04 12.73
N GLY A 75 -4.34 12.93 12.87
CA GLY A 75 -5.02 13.19 14.13
C GLY A 75 -6.17 12.22 14.36
N LEU A 76 -6.43 11.81 15.61
CA LEU A 76 -7.52 10.88 15.93
C LEU A 76 -8.91 11.42 15.57
N SER A 77 -9.07 12.74 15.44
CA SER A 77 -10.32 13.40 15.05
C SER A 77 -10.74 13.18 13.59
N PHE A 78 -9.90 12.49 12.77
CA PHE A 78 -10.24 12.25 11.37
C PHE A 78 -11.42 11.28 11.21
N PHE A 79 -11.64 10.37 12.15
CA PHE A 79 -12.64 9.30 12.07
C PHE A 79 -13.97 9.74 12.70
N LYS A 80 -15.06 9.50 11.99
CA LYS A 80 -16.43 9.72 12.45
C LYS A 80 -17.20 8.41 12.37
N ALA A 81 -18.18 8.17 13.24
CA ALA A 81 -18.97 6.94 13.25
C ALA A 81 -19.59 6.59 11.88
N LYS A 82 -20.04 7.60 11.13
CA LYS A 82 -20.57 7.42 9.76
C LYS A 82 -19.54 6.89 8.75
N ASP A 83 -18.25 7.01 9.06
CA ASP A 83 -17.17 6.54 8.18
C ASP A 83 -17.03 5.00 8.27
N LEU A 84 -17.49 4.38 9.35
CA LEU A 84 -17.47 2.92 9.48
C LEU A 84 -18.28 2.23 8.37
N ALA A 85 -19.50 2.69 8.12
CA ALA A 85 -20.34 2.14 7.04
C ALA A 85 -19.69 2.33 5.66
N ARG A 86 -19.02 3.49 5.44
CA ARG A 86 -18.29 3.76 4.20
C ARG A 86 -17.10 2.83 4.03
N LEU A 87 -16.31 2.62 5.08
CA LEU A 87 -15.18 1.68 5.06
C LEU A 87 -15.66 0.25 4.80
N ALA A 88 -16.73 -0.18 5.49
CA ALA A 88 -17.29 -1.52 5.29
C ALA A 88 -17.78 -1.71 3.85
N LEU A 89 -18.51 -0.74 3.29
CA LEU A 89 -18.94 -0.80 1.89
C LEU A 89 -17.76 -0.82 0.92
N SER A 90 -16.77 0.04 1.12
CA SER A 90 -15.56 0.08 0.30
C SER A 90 -14.79 -1.24 0.37
N TYR A 91 -14.67 -1.83 1.55
CA TYR A 91 -14.04 -3.15 1.74
C TYR A 91 -14.81 -4.25 0.97
N LEU A 92 -16.15 -4.28 1.05
CA LEU A 92 -16.97 -5.24 0.32
C LEU A 92 -16.82 -5.10 -1.20
N VAL A 93 -16.70 -3.87 -1.72
CA VAL A 93 -16.44 -3.64 -3.15
C VAL A 93 -15.06 -4.14 -3.56
N ILE A 94 -14.01 -3.90 -2.74
CA ILE A 94 -12.68 -4.46 -2.99
C ILE A 94 -12.72 -6.00 -2.95
N LEU A 95 -13.42 -6.57 -1.99
CA LEU A 95 -13.58 -8.03 -1.88
C LEU A 95 -14.28 -8.60 -3.12
N ALA A 96 -15.29 -7.92 -3.67
CA ALA A 96 -15.97 -8.34 -4.90
C ALA A 96 -15.01 -8.33 -6.10
N PHE A 97 -14.16 -7.31 -6.26
CA PHE A 97 -13.11 -7.30 -7.30
C PHE A 97 -12.10 -8.43 -7.11
N ASN A 98 -11.70 -8.71 -5.88
CA ASN A 98 -10.77 -9.80 -5.57
C ASN A 98 -11.40 -11.17 -5.90
N ILE A 99 -12.64 -11.42 -5.48
CA ILE A 99 -13.36 -12.68 -5.79
C ILE A 99 -13.49 -12.86 -7.31
N LEU A 100 -13.94 -11.82 -8.02
CA LEU A 100 -14.08 -11.88 -9.47
C LEU A 100 -12.73 -12.15 -10.16
N GLY A 101 -11.67 -11.46 -9.73
CA GLY A 101 -10.33 -11.67 -10.26
C GLY A 101 -9.80 -13.07 -10.00
N VAL A 102 -10.00 -13.63 -8.80
CA VAL A 102 -9.62 -15.01 -8.47
C VAL A 102 -10.40 -16.03 -9.31
N VAL A 103 -11.72 -15.84 -9.50
CA VAL A 103 -12.52 -16.70 -10.37
C VAL A 103 -11.97 -16.68 -11.81
N LEU A 104 -11.64 -15.50 -12.34
CA LEU A 104 -11.07 -15.37 -13.67
C LEU A 104 -9.67 -16.02 -13.78
N LEU A 105 -8.82 -15.91 -12.74
CA LEU A 105 -7.54 -16.63 -12.68
C LEU A 105 -7.73 -18.13 -12.81
N HIS A 106 -8.66 -18.70 -12.02
CA HIS A 106 -8.96 -20.13 -12.10
C HIS A 106 -9.47 -20.57 -13.48
N LEU A 107 -10.28 -19.75 -14.12
CA LEU A 107 -10.73 -20.04 -15.52
C LEU A 107 -9.58 -20.00 -16.53
N MET A 108 -8.48 -19.31 -16.20
CA MET A 108 -7.24 -19.25 -16.99
C MET A 108 -6.21 -20.32 -16.57
N ASN A 109 -6.58 -21.26 -15.68
CA ASN A 109 -5.69 -22.23 -15.05
C ASN A 109 -4.51 -21.62 -14.28
N GLU A 110 -4.70 -20.41 -13.75
CA GLU A 110 -3.77 -19.76 -12.84
C GLU A 110 -4.34 -19.80 -11.41
N THR A 111 -3.48 -19.97 -10.40
CA THR A 111 -3.91 -20.08 -9.00
C THR A 111 -3.79 -18.78 -8.22
N THR A 112 -2.90 -17.89 -8.66
CA THR A 112 -2.62 -16.63 -7.94
C THR A 112 -2.00 -15.59 -8.87
N THR A 113 -1.93 -14.33 -8.42
CA THR A 113 -1.18 -13.27 -9.13
C THR A 113 0.31 -13.34 -8.77
N SER A 114 1.18 -12.83 -9.64
CA SER A 114 2.63 -12.75 -9.36
C SER A 114 2.94 -11.98 -8.06
N ASN A 115 2.25 -10.87 -7.82
CA ASN A 115 2.42 -10.11 -6.58
C ASN A 115 1.97 -10.91 -5.34
N GLN A 116 0.84 -11.64 -5.42
CA GLN A 116 0.39 -12.47 -4.30
C GLN A 116 1.35 -13.63 -4.04
N SER A 117 1.92 -14.25 -5.07
CA SER A 117 2.97 -15.26 -4.91
C SER A 117 4.17 -14.72 -4.13
N ASN A 118 4.68 -13.54 -4.49
CA ASN A 118 5.77 -12.89 -3.76
C ASN A 118 5.42 -12.60 -2.30
N ILE A 119 4.16 -12.20 -2.01
CA ILE A 119 3.68 -12.00 -0.65
C ILE A 119 3.63 -13.31 0.13
N ASN A 120 3.14 -14.39 -0.49
CA ASN A 120 3.10 -15.71 0.12
C ASN A 120 4.51 -16.18 0.49
N ASP A 121 5.46 -16.06 -0.44
CA ASP A 121 6.86 -16.41 -0.22
C ASP A 121 7.48 -15.58 0.91
N LEU A 122 7.17 -14.28 0.97
CA LEU A 122 7.62 -13.40 2.05
C LEU A 122 7.10 -13.87 3.41
N ILE A 123 5.80 -14.19 3.52
CA ILE A 123 5.19 -14.59 4.80
C ILE A 123 5.70 -15.98 5.23
N GLN A 124 5.88 -16.92 4.30
CA GLN A 124 6.36 -18.27 4.59
C GLN A 124 7.82 -18.29 5.04
N ASN A 125 8.68 -17.51 4.38
CA ASN A 125 10.13 -17.58 4.52
C ASN A 125 10.71 -16.52 5.46
N SER A 126 9.91 -15.52 5.91
CA SER A 126 10.41 -14.49 6.82
C SER A 126 9.73 -14.52 8.19
N SER A 127 10.10 -13.59 9.06
CA SER A 127 9.45 -13.38 10.34
C SER A 127 8.03 -12.83 10.17
N LEU A 128 7.05 -13.37 10.90
CA LEU A 128 5.71 -12.79 10.94
C LEU A 128 5.72 -11.32 11.39
N ILE A 129 6.66 -10.94 12.25
CA ILE A 129 6.86 -9.54 12.66
C ILE A 129 7.28 -8.70 11.45
N SER A 130 8.25 -9.16 10.66
CA SER A 130 8.66 -8.47 9.41
C SER A 130 7.48 -8.33 8.46
N SER A 131 6.76 -9.42 8.22
CA SER A 131 5.62 -9.45 7.30
C SER A 131 4.51 -8.50 7.74
N PHE A 132 4.22 -8.42 9.05
CA PHE A 132 3.26 -7.44 9.58
C PHE A 132 3.69 -6.01 9.29
N PHE A 133 4.93 -5.64 9.61
CA PHE A 133 5.42 -4.28 9.35
C PHE A 133 5.40 -3.95 7.86
N LEU A 134 5.82 -4.87 7.00
CA LEU A 134 5.92 -4.64 5.56
C LEU A 134 4.54 -4.54 4.91
N LEU A 135 3.66 -5.52 5.16
CA LEU A 135 2.40 -5.66 4.44
C LEU A 135 1.28 -4.80 5.03
N VAL A 136 1.23 -4.67 6.36
CA VAL A 136 0.10 -4.00 7.02
C VAL A 136 0.37 -2.52 7.29
N LEU A 137 1.63 -2.12 7.46
CA LEU A 137 1.99 -0.74 7.81
C LEU A 137 2.75 -0.03 6.69
N ILE A 138 3.91 -0.55 6.24
CA ILE A 138 4.76 0.13 5.25
C ILE A 138 4.06 0.30 3.92
N ALA A 139 3.60 -0.80 3.31
CA ALA A 139 2.97 -0.73 2.00
C ALA A 139 1.76 0.21 2.02
N PRO A 140 0.73 0.05 2.88
CA PRO A 140 -0.44 0.93 2.86
C PRO A 140 -0.09 2.40 3.11
N ILE A 141 0.73 2.71 4.11
CA ILE A 141 0.99 4.11 4.48
C ILE A 141 1.83 4.81 3.40
N CYS A 142 2.91 4.16 2.93
CA CYS A 142 3.79 4.77 1.94
C CYS A 142 3.10 4.90 0.57
N GLU A 143 2.41 3.86 0.11
CA GLU A 143 1.74 3.85 -1.18
C GLU A 143 0.59 4.87 -1.25
N GLU A 144 -0.21 5.00 -0.19
CA GLU A 144 -1.28 5.99 -0.18
C GLU A 144 -0.72 7.43 -0.16
N ILE A 145 0.33 7.70 0.64
CA ILE A 145 0.98 9.03 0.65
C ILE A 145 1.54 9.35 -0.73
N LEU A 146 2.17 8.38 -1.40
CA LEU A 146 2.75 8.56 -2.73
C LEU A 146 1.64 8.72 -3.79
N CYS A 147 0.73 7.75 -3.90
CA CYS A 147 -0.21 7.66 -5.01
C CYS A 147 -1.43 8.57 -4.85
N ARG A 148 -1.98 8.73 -3.62
CA ARG A 148 -3.18 9.55 -3.37
C ARG A 148 -2.86 10.89 -2.70
N GLY A 149 -1.66 11.04 -2.14
CA GLY A 149 -1.17 12.30 -1.58
C GLY A 149 -0.35 13.10 -2.60
N ILE A 150 0.86 12.63 -2.92
CA ILE A 150 1.84 13.38 -3.71
C ILE A 150 1.39 13.54 -5.16
N ILE A 151 0.98 12.48 -5.85
CA ILE A 151 0.59 12.59 -7.26
C ILE A 151 -0.52 13.62 -7.44
N PRO A 152 -1.73 13.48 -6.84
CA PRO A 152 -2.82 14.44 -7.12
C PRO A 152 -2.57 15.83 -6.53
N LYS A 153 -2.07 15.92 -5.30
CA LYS A 153 -2.02 17.20 -4.56
C LYS A 153 -0.77 18.04 -4.84
N LYS A 154 0.32 17.44 -5.33
CA LYS A 154 1.61 18.10 -5.53
C LYS A 154 2.06 18.10 -6.98
N ILE A 155 2.05 16.94 -7.66
CA ILE A 155 2.48 16.82 -9.06
C ILE A 155 1.39 17.40 -9.99
N PHE A 156 0.13 17.00 -9.78
CA PHE A 156 -1.02 17.46 -10.57
C PHE A 156 -1.80 18.60 -9.91
N ARG A 157 -1.12 19.40 -9.08
CA ARG A 157 -1.74 20.56 -8.43
C ARG A 157 -2.47 21.44 -9.46
N GLY A 158 -3.74 21.77 -9.19
CA GLY A 158 -4.61 22.52 -10.11
C GLY A 158 -5.38 21.65 -11.12
N ASN A 159 -5.01 20.36 -11.24
CA ASN A 159 -5.79 19.35 -11.96
C ASN A 159 -5.81 18.04 -11.17
N GLU A 160 -6.27 18.13 -9.93
CA GLU A 160 -6.21 17.02 -8.97
C GLU A 160 -7.03 15.81 -9.42
N ASN A 161 -8.12 16.00 -10.17
CA ASN A 161 -8.92 14.90 -10.72
C ASN A 161 -8.09 14.00 -11.63
N LEU A 162 -7.32 14.60 -12.55
CA LEU A 162 -6.37 13.86 -13.39
C LEU A 162 -5.29 13.20 -12.53
N GLY A 163 -4.81 13.90 -11.50
CA GLY A 163 -3.83 13.35 -10.56
C GLY A 163 -4.34 12.11 -9.82
N TYR A 164 -5.60 12.07 -9.42
CA TYR A 164 -6.22 10.88 -8.82
C TYR A 164 -6.30 9.70 -9.79
N ILE A 165 -6.65 9.96 -11.05
CA ILE A 165 -6.67 8.92 -12.10
C ILE A 165 -5.26 8.37 -12.34
N ILE A 166 -4.27 9.24 -12.52
CA ILE A 166 -2.88 8.84 -12.72
C ILE A 166 -2.35 8.09 -11.48
N GLY A 167 -2.63 8.57 -10.27
CA GLY A 167 -2.25 7.88 -9.04
C GLY A 167 -2.85 6.47 -8.91
N ALA A 168 -4.10 6.30 -9.36
CA ALA A 168 -4.74 4.98 -9.40
C ALA A 168 -4.05 4.03 -10.40
N ILE A 169 -3.72 4.53 -11.59
CA ILE A 169 -3.01 3.76 -12.62
C ILE A 169 -1.61 3.37 -12.12
N VAL A 170 -0.86 4.34 -11.58
CA VAL A 170 0.49 4.09 -11.05
C VAL A 170 0.46 3.02 -9.97
N PHE A 171 -0.47 3.11 -9.01
CA PHE A 171 -0.65 2.10 -7.97
C PHE A 171 -0.88 0.70 -8.56
N ALA A 172 -1.81 0.56 -9.50
CA ALA A 172 -2.11 -0.72 -10.12
C ALA A 172 -0.89 -1.30 -10.84
N LEU A 173 -0.12 -0.46 -11.56
CA LEU A 173 1.08 -0.87 -12.28
C LEU A 173 2.25 -1.25 -11.36
N LEU A 174 2.38 -0.62 -10.19
CA LEU A 174 3.39 -0.98 -9.19
C LEU A 174 3.20 -2.40 -8.64
N HIS A 175 2.00 -2.98 -8.76
CA HIS A 175 1.72 -4.37 -8.41
C HIS A 175 2.03 -5.38 -9.54
N LEU A 176 2.65 -4.91 -10.64
CA LEU A 176 3.10 -5.73 -11.79
C LEU A 176 2.01 -6.70 -12.29
N PRO A 177 0.83 -6.21 -12.68
CA PRO A 177 -0.22 -7.07 -13.20
C PRO A 177 0.25 -7.73 -14.50
N THR A 178 0.27 -9.07 -14.54
CA THR A 178 0.73 -9.86 -15.68
C THR A 178 -0.39 -10.29 -16.63
N ASN A 179 -1.65 -10.17 -16.17
CA ASN A 179 -2.85 -10.57 -16.90
C ASN A 179 -4.05 -9.70 -16.55
N LEU A 180 -5.15 -9.85 -17.28
CA LEU A 180 -6.38 -9.08 -17.04
C LEU A 180 -6.98 -9.31 -15.64
N PRO A 181 -7.06 -10.54 -15.10
CA PRO A 181 -7.52 -10.75 -13.71
C PRO A 181 -6.68 -10.00 -12.67
N SER A 182 -5.36 -10.03 -12.77
CA SER A 182 -4.48 -9.29 -11.83
C SER A 182 -4.67 -7.77 -11.96
N LEU A 183 -4.85 -7.26 -13.18
CA LEU A 183 -5.19 -5.85 -13.38
C LEU A 183 -6.57 -5.50 -12.78
N LEU A 184 -7.54 -6.40 -12.86
CA LEU A 184 -8.86 -6.21 -12.25
C LEU A 184 -8.76 -6.17 -10.71
N ILE A 185 -7.97 -7.04 -10.10
CA ILE A 185 -7.75 -7.08 -8.64
C ILE A 185 -7.11 -5.76 -8.18
N TYR A 186 -5.93 -5.41 -8.71
CA TYR A 186 -5.19 -4.24 -8.24
C TYR A 186 -5.77 -2.91 -8.75
N GLY A 187 -6.30 -2.88 -9.97
CA GLY A 187 -7.00 -1.72 -10.53
C GLY A 187 -8.32 -1.45 -9.81
N GLY A 188 -9.09 -2.51 -9.51
CA GLY A 188 -10.31 -2.43 -8.72
C GLY A 188 -10.05 -1.89 -7.32
N MET A 189 -9.09 -2.48 -6.60
CA MET A 189 -8.66 -2.01 -5.29
C MET A 189 -8.22 -0.54 -5.35
N SER A 190 -7.35 -0.21 -6.31
CA SER A 190 -6.84 1.14 -6.50
C SER A 190 -7.94 2.17 -6.75
N SER A 191 -8.93 1.81 -7.55
CA SER A 191 -10.08 2.67 -7.86
C SER A 191 -10.93 2.97 -6.63
N VAL A 192 -11.18 1.96 -5.78
CA VAL A 192 -11.94 2.12 -4.54
C VAL A 192 -11.19 2.95 -3.50
N LEU A 193 -9.88 2.70 -3.33
CA LEU A 193 -9.02 3.50 -2.45
C LEU A 193 -9.01 4.97 -2.91
N THR A 194 -8.86 5.22 -4.20
CA THR A 194 -8.89 6.56 -4.79
C THR A 194 -10.24 7.23 -4.60
N TRP A 195 -11.34 6.51 -4.84
CA TRP A 195 -12.70 7.01 -4.59
C TRP A 195 -12.91 7.38 -3.11
N THR A 196 -12.37 6.58 -2.19
CA THR A 196 -12.45 6.83 -0.74
C THR A 196 -11.80 8.17 -0.38
N VAL A 197 -10.58 8.45 -0.86
CA VAL A 197 -9.93 9.75 -0.64
C VAL A 197 -10.70 10.87 -1.33
N TYR A 198 -11.10 10.67 -2.58
CA TYR A 198 -11.81 11.68 -3.36
C TYR A 198 -13.13 12.12 -2.68
N LYS A 199 -13.89 11.17 -2.15
CA LYS A 199 -15.16 11.45 -1.45
C LYS A 199 -14.99 11.98 -0.03
N THR A 200 -13.96 11.56 0.68
CA THR A 200 -13.75 11.99 2.07
C THR A 200 -12.84 13.20 2.19
N GLN A 201 -12.02 13.48 1.18
CA GLN A 201 -10.92 14.45 1.20
C GLN A 201 -9.95 14.20 2.38
N ARG A 202 -9.86 12.94 2.83
CA ARG A 202 -9.01 12.50 3.95
C ARG A 202 -8.17 11.30 3.52
N LEU A 203 -6.86 11.52 3.41
CA LEU A 203 -5.92 10.47 3.01
C LEU A 203 -5.88 9.32 4.02
N GLU A 204 -6.06 9.64 5.30
CA GLU A 204 -6.10 8.67 6.41
C GLU A 204 -7.20 7.61 6.23
N MET A 205 -8.30 7.95 5.55
CA MET A 205 -9.38 7.00 5.30
C MET A 205 -8.99 5.92 4.30
N SER A 206 -8.24 6.30 3.25
CA SER A 206 -7.69 5.34 2.29
C SER A 206 -6.58 4.49 2.92
N ILE A 207 -5.68 5.11 3.69
CA ILE A 207 -4.65 4.40 4.45
C ILE A 207 -5.30 3.33 5.34
N LEU A 208 -6.31 3.72 6.12
CA LEU A 208 -7.01 2.79 7.02
C LEU A 208 -7.69 1.64 6.26
N LEU A 209 -8.39 1.95 5.16
CA LEU A 209 -9.01 0.92 4.32
C LEU A 209 -7.97 -0.05 3.75
N HIS A 210 -6.85 0.47 3.24
CA HIS A 210 -5.78 -0.35 2.69
C HIS A 210 -5.13 -1.22 3.77
N MET A 211 -4.88 -0.67 4.97
CA MET A 211 -4.40 -1.44 6.12
C MET A 211 -5.37 -2.55 6.52
N ILE A 212 -6.68 -2.31 6.47
CA ILE A 212 -7.70 -3.34 6.76
C ILE A 212 -7.64 -4.45 5.71
N VAL A 213 -7.59 -4.11 4.41
CA VAL A 213 -7.52 -5.10 3.32
C VAL A 213 -6.28 -5.99 3.49
N ASN A 214 -5.10 -5.39 3.61
CA ASN A 214 -3.86 -6.15 3.77
C ASN A 214 -3.79 -6.86 5.12
N GLY A 215 -4.31 -6.25 6.18
CA GLY A 215 -4.35 -6.82 7.52
C GLY A 215 -5.19 -8.09 7.61
N VAL A 216 -6.36 -8.12 6.95
CA VAL A 216 -7.20 -9.33 6.89
C VAL A 216 -6.46 -10.46 6.17
N VAL A 217 -5.84 -10.17 5.02
CA VAL A 217 -5.06 -11.16 4.27
C VAL A 217 -3.89 -11.67 5.12
N PHE A 218 -3.13 -10.76 5.75
CA PHE A 218 -2.03 -11.12 6.65
C PHE A 218 -2.50 -12.01 7.81
N CYS A 219 -3.59 -11.67 8.48
CA CYS A 219 -4.11 -12.46 9.61
C CYS A 219 -4.52 -13.88 9.19
N LEU A 220 -5.16 -14.04 8.03
CA LEU A 220 -5.52 -15.34 7.49
C LEU A 220 -4.29 -16.20 7.22
N PHE A 221 -3.27 -15.65 6.54
CA PHE A 221 -2.02 -16.37 6.29
C PHE A 221 -1.25 -16.68 7.58
N ALA A 222 -1.15 -15.74 8.50
CA ALA A 222 -0.50 -15.96 9.78
C ALA A 222 -1.18 -17.10 10.58
N LEU A 223 -2.51 -17.14 10.56
CA LEU A 223 -3.27 -18.23 11.19
C LEU A 223 -2.93 -19.57 10.55
N VAL A 224 -2.93 -19.67 9.22
CA VAL A 224 -2.55 -20.90 8.50
C VAL A 224 -1.15 -21.37 8.90
N ILE A 225 -0.17 -20.46 8.92
CA ILE A 225 1.22 -20.79 9.30
C ILE A 225 1.30 -21.25 10.75
N ILE A 226 0.62 -20.59 11.68
CA ILE A 226 0.61 -20.97 13.10
C ILE A 226 0.00 -22.36 13.27
N VAL A 227 -1.15 -22.62 12.64
CA VAL A 227 -1.81 -23.93 12.69
C VAL A 227 -0.91 -25.02 12.10
N SER A 228 -0.32 -24.79 10.92
CA SER A 228 0.60 -25.72 10.30
C SER A 228 1.78 -26.08 11.20
N ARG A 229 2.42 -25.06 11.79
CA ARG A 229 3.57 -25.27 12.69
C ARG A 229 3.19 -25.97 13.99
N THR A 230 1.98 -25.72 14.50
CA THR A 230 1.50 -26.30 15.77
C THR A 230 1.06 -27.75 15.61
N PHE A 231 0.40 -28.07 14.51
CA PHE A 231 -0.20 -29.39 14.30
C PHE A 231 0.56 -30.25 13.28
N GLY A 232 1.67 -29.77 12.70
CA GLY A 232 2.47 -30.50 11.71
C GLY A 232 1.75 -30.74 10.39
N VAL A 233 0.72 -29.92 10.06
CA VAL A 233 -0.01 -30.04 8.80
C VAL A 233 0.79 -29.31 7.71
N PRO A 234 1.10 -29.94 6.55
CA PRO A 234 1.80 -29.26 5.46
C PRO A 234 0.93 -28.16 4.87
N ILE A 235 1.57 -27.04 4.49
CA ILE A 235 0.93 -25.89 3.81
C ILE A 235 1.09 -26.06 2.30
#